data_7857fb1346ede5de74f183651446a7aa
#
_entry.id   7857fb1346ede5de74f183651446a7aa
#
_cell.length_a   1.000
_cell.length_b   1.000
_cell.length_c   1.000
_cell.angle_alpha   90.00
_cell.angle_beta   90.00
_cell.angle_gamma   90.00
#
_symmetry.space_group_name_H-M   'P 1'
#
loop_
_entity.id
_entity.type
_entity.pdbx_description
1 polymer ?
#
loop_
_entity_poly.entity_id
_entity_poly.type
_entity_poly.pdbx_seq_one_letter_code
_entity_poly.pdbx_strand_id
1 'polypeptide(L)'
;MAYEFYVLQWDFYHAPPTPSASSDPFSPQSSPKGDNPTTNPRLATAIFTPLLEYKLRQTFASPYLVLTFYPELASSHGLVLMRGEITPSAAKVSATGDYLLSQHDAQLLAHGLQRFYLWGSNEEREKLLSDFHERPDAFKWEELLKHGDFGV
;
A
#
# COMPACT_ATOMS: atom_id res chain seq x y z
N MET A 1 -9.60 25.55 5.83
CA MET A 1 -9.07 24.39 5.07
C MET A 1 -9.44 23.12 5.83
N ALA A 2 -10.10 22.20 5.19
CA ALA A 2 -10.46 20.93 5.83
C ALA A 2 -9.34 19.92 5.56
N TYR A 3 -8.85 19.25 6.59
CA TYR A 3 -7.88 18.18 6.48
C TYR A 3 -8.56 16.84 6.70
N GLU A 4 -8.20 15.84 5.92
CA GLU A 4 -8.61 14.48 6.11
C GLU A 4 -7.40 13.62 6.46
N PHE A 5 -7.51 12.86 7.54
CA PHE A 5 -6.46 11.95 7.99
C PHE A 5 -6.80 10.52 7.61
N TYR A 6 -5.79 9.79 7.20
CA TYR A 6 -5.89 8.38 6.85
C TYR A 6 -5.02 7.54 7.79
N VAL A 7 -5.55 6.42 8.21
CA VAL A 7 -4.77 5.35 8.83
C VAL A 7 -4.10 4.57 7.70
N LEU A 8 -2.79 4.45 7.76
CA LEU A 8 -2.00 3.67 6.84
C LEU A 8 -1.62 2.35 7.49
N GLN A 9 -2.02 1.24 6.88
CA GLN A 9 -1.68 -0.11 7.30
C GLN A 9 -0.85 -0.79 6.21
N TRP A 10 0.25 -1.42 6.63
CA TRP A 10 1.09 -2.23 5.76
C TRP A 10 0.78 -3.70 5.94
N ASP A 11 0.70 -4.44 4.83
CA ASP A 11 0.61 -5.88 4.81
C ASP A 11 1.64 -6.45 3.83
N PHE A 12 2.21 -7.61 4.18
CA PHE A 12 3.26 -8.28 3.41
C PHE A 12 2.87 -9.73 3.18
N TYR A 13 2.84 -10.14 1.92
CA TYR A 13 2.50 -11.51 1.56
C TYR A 13 3.29 -11.97 0.34
N HIS A 14 3.34 -13.27 0.13
CA HIS A 14 3.97 -13.85 -1.05
C HIS A 14 2.94 -13.96 -2.18
N ALA A 15 3.35 -13.61 -3.40
CA ALA A 15 2.53 -13.86 -4.58
C ALA A 15 2.24 -15.37 -4.70
N PRO A 16 1.04 -15.76 -5.15
CA PRO A 16 0.77 -17.16 -5.45
C PRO A 16 1.74 -17.66 -6.54
N PRO A 17 2.11 -18.97 -6.51
CA PRO A 17 2.96 -19.53 -7.54
C PRO A 17 2.30 -19.36 -8.91
N THR A 18 3.07 -18.87 -9.87
CA THR A 18 2.62 -18.87 -11.26
C THR A 18 2.42 -20.31 -11.72
N PRO A 19 1.25 -20.67 -12.24
CA PRO A 19 1.06 -22.01 -12.81
C PRO A 19 2.07 -22.17 -13.94
N SER A 20 2.97 -23.15 -13.79
CA SER A 20 3.87 -23.51 -14.88
C SER A 20 3.03 -24.11 -16.01
N ALA A 21 3.15 -23.57 -17.21
CA ALA A 21 2.41 -24.00 -18.40
C ALA A 21 2.74 -25.44 -18.88
N SER A 22 3.54 -26.19 -18.13
CA SER A 22 4.04 -27.51 -18.47
C SER A 22 3.68 -28.64 -17.49
N SER A 23 2.75 -28.41 -16.57
CA SER A 23 2.25 -29.51 -15.76
C SER A 23 1.16 -30.29 -16.54
N ASP A 24 1.64 -31.23 -17.32
CA ASP A 24 0.78 -32.33 -17.83
C ASP A 24 0.21 -33.05 -16.58
N PRO A 25 -1.12 -33.06 -16.37
CA PRO A 25 -1.73 -33.66 -15.18
C PRO A 25 -1.48 -35.17 -15.02
N PHE A 26 -0.87 -35.83 -16.01
CA PHE A 26 -0.55 -37.22 -16.01
C PHE A 26 0.94 -37.56 -15.94
N SER A 27 1.83 -36.58 -15.82
CA SER A 27 3.24 -36.88 -15.59
C SER A 27 3.46 -37.31 -14.13
N PRO A 28 4.09 -38.48 -13.87
CA PRO A 28 4.46 -38.81 -12.50
C PRO A 28 5.42 -37.80 -11.96
N GLN A 29 5.05 -37.18 -10.86
CA GLN A 29 5.88 -36.19 -10.15
C GLN A 29 7.18 -36.86 -9.70
N SER A 30 8.22 -36.74 -10.49
CA SER A 30 9.58 -36.90 -9.99
C SER A 30 9.88 -35.64 -9.16
N SER A 31 9.90 -35.79 -7.85
CA SER A 31 10.32 -34.76 -6.93
C SER A 31 11.67 -34.21 -7.34
N PRO A 32 11.82 -32.96 -7.72
CA PRO A 32 13.15 -32.38 -7.86
C PRO A 32 13.68 -32.13 -6.46
N LYS A 33 14.61 -32.99 -6.01
CA LYS A 33 15.61 -32.60 -5.04
C LYS A 33 16.50 -31.56 -5.71
N GLY A 34 16.21 -30.31 -5.51
CA GLY A 34 17.02 -29.21 -5.93
C GLY A 34 16.68 -28.04 -5.02
N ASP A 35 17.61 -27.73 -4.10
CA ASP A 35 17.60 -26.57 -3.23
C ASP A 35 17.68 -25.26 -4.02
N ASN A 36 16.59 -24.88 -4.64
CA ASN A 36 16.29 -23.51 -4.99
C ASN A 36 14.91 -23.21 -4.44
N PRO A 37 14.79 -22.48 -3.33
CA PRO A 37 13.55 -21.90 -2.96
C PRO A 37 13.23 -20.85 -4.05
N THR A 38 12.42 -21.22 -5.02
CA THR A 38 11.69 -20.27 -5.84
C THR A 38 10.67 -19.61 -4.93
N THR A 39 11.19 -18.84 -3.98
CA THR A 39 10.38 -18.00 -3.12
C THR A 39 9.78 -16.96 -4.03
N ASN A 40 8.47 -17.05 -4.23
CA ASN A 40 7.75 -16.01 -4.93
C ASN A 40 8.08 -14.64 -4.31
N PRO A 41 8.23 -13.59 -5.12
CA PRO A 41 8.58 -12.29 -4.59
C PRO A 41 7.55 -11.84 -3.57
N ARG A 42 8.05 -11.25 -2.50
CA ARG A 42 7.22 -10.72 -1.43
C ARG A 42 6.51 -9.47 -1.92
N LEU A 43 5.18 -9.50 -1.90
CA LEU A 43 4.37 -8.33 -2.20
C LEU A 43 4.18 -7.47 -0.94
N ALA A 44 4.16 -6.17 -1.12
CA ALA A 44 3.80 -5.21 -0.09
C ALA A 44 2.51 -4.50 -0.49
N THR A 45 1.61 -4.34 0.46
CA THR A 45 0.35 -3.61 0.27
C THR A 45 0.25 -2.51 1.32
N ALA A 46 -0.08 -1.30 0.88
CA ALA A 46 -0.38 -0.17 1.75
C ALA A 46 -1.87 0.16 1.64
N ILE A 47 -2.57 0.14 2.76
CA ILE A 47 -4.02 0.30 2.83
C ILE A 47 -4.35 1.62 3.51
N PHE A 48 -5.07 2.49 2.83
CA PHE A 48 -5.49 3.80 3.31
C PHE A 48 -6.97 3.77 3.70
N THR A 49 -7.23 3.98 4.98
CA THR A 49 -8.58 4.06 5.53
C THR A 49 -8.76 5.43 6.19
N PRO A 50 -9.83 6.19 5.91
CA PRO A 50 -10.09 7.44 6.62
C PRO A 50 -10.12 7.21 8.13
N LEU A 51 -9.45 8.09 8.87
CA LEU A 51 -9.32 7.94 10.31
C LEU A 51 -10.69 7.89 11.02
N LEU A 52 -11.66 8.67 10.54
CA LEU A 52 -13.01 8.67 11.08
C LEU A 52 -13.70 7.32 10.86
N GLU A 53 -13.62 6.78 9.65
CA GLU A 53 -14.17 5.47 9.30
C GLU A 53 -13.53 4.37 10.16
N TYR A 54 -12.23 4.43 10.31
CA TYR A 54 -11.48 3.47 11.15
C TYR A 54 -11.90 3.55 12.64
N LYS A 55 -12.08 4.75 13.18
CA LYS A 55 -12.55 4.92 14.57
C LYS A 55 -13.96 4.39 14.80
N LEU A 56 -14.83 4.50 13.80
CA LEU A 56 -16.22 4.05 13.91
C LEU A 56 -16.37 2.53 13.73
N ARG A 57 -15.62 1.92 12.82
CA ARG A 57 -15.83 0.54 12.37
C ARG A 57 -14.69 -0.41 12.66
N GLN A 58 -13.52 0.10 13.10
CA GLN A 58 -12.33 -0.69 13.40
C GLN A 58 -11.94 -1.64 12.26
N THR A 59 -11.89 -2.94 12.51
CA THR A 59 -11.57 -3.98 11.52
C THR A 59 -12.56 -4.09 10.36
N PHE A 60 -13.77 -3.57 10.51
CA PHE A 60 -14.80 -3.54 9.45
C PHE A 60 -14.80 -2.24 8.65
N ALA A 61 -13.86 -1.35 8.89
CA ALA A 61 -13.72 -0.13 8.13
C ALA A 61 -13.33 -0.42 6.68
N SER A 62 -13.98 0.27 5.74
CA SER A 62 -13.68 0.11 4.31
C SER A 62 -12.49 0.99 3.94
N PRO A 63 -11.41 0.43 3.37
CA PRO A 63 -10.33 1.23 2.84
C PRO A 63 -10.80 2.02 1.62
N TYR A 64 -10.25 3.22 1.43
CA TYR A 64 -10.55 4.05 0.26
C TYR A 64 -9.56 3.83 -0.87
N LEU A 65 -8.31 3.51 -0.53
CA LEU A 65 -7.23 3.25 -1.48
C LEU A 65 -6.37 2.08 -1.00
N VAL A 66 -6.04 1.20 -1.92
CA VAL A 66 -5.08 0.11 -1.70
C VAL A 66 -3.97 0.23 -2.74
N LEU A 67 -2.73 0.36 -2.28
CA LEU A 67 -1.54 0.36 -3.12
C LEU A 67 -0.83 -0.98 -2.99
N THR A 68 -0.58 -1.64 -4.11
CA THR A 68 0.17 -2.89 -4.15
C THR A 68 1.50 -2.67 -4.88
N PHE A 69 2.59 -3.13 -4.27
CA PHE A 69 3.94 -3.01 -4.81
C PHE A 69 4.44 -4.36 -5.28
N TYR A 70 4.96 -4.40 -6.50
CA TYR A 70 5.45 -5.59 -7.19
C TYR A 70 6.96 -5.48 -7.40
N PRO A 71 7.77 -6.20 -6.61
CA PRO A 71 9.23 -6.08 -6.65
C PRO A 71 9.93 -7.02 -7.63
N GLU A 72 9.21 -7.72 -8.51
CA GLU A 72 9.79 -8.72 -9.42
C GLU A 72 10.89 -8.17 -10.32
N LEU A 73 10.77 -6.89 -10.70
CA LEU A 73 11.74 -6.23 -11.56
C LEU A 73 12.85 -5.51 -10.79
N ALA A 74 12.84 -5.56 -9.45
CA ALA A 74 13.78 -4.81 -8.64
C ALA A 74 15.23 -5.25 -8.88
N SER A 75 15.49 -6.56 -8.93
CA SER A 75 16.84 -7.11 -9.10
C SER A 75 17.35 -7.01 -10.55
N SER A 76 16.47 -7.10 -11.53
CA SER A 76 16.84 -7.14 -12.96
C SER A 76 16.86 -5.76 -13.62
N HIS A 77 15.94 -4.88 -13.23
CA HIS A 77 15.76 -3.58 -13.86
C HIS A 77 15.82 -2.40 -12.88
N GLY A 78 15.99 -2.65 -11.58
CA GLY A 78 15.97 -1.60 -10.55
C GLY A 78 14.62 -0.91 -10.42
N LEU A 79 13.53 -1.61 -10.74
CA LEU A 79 12.18 -1.06 -10.77
C LEU A 79 11.25 -1.84 -9.83
N VAL A 80 10.39 -1.10 -9.14
CA VAL A 80 9.25 -1.65 -8.39
C VAL A 80 7.99 -1.06 -9.01
N LEU A 81 7.09 -1.91 -9.47
CA LEU A 81 5.80 -1.48 -10.01
C LEU A 81 4.82 -1.26 -8.88
N MET A 82 3.99 -0.24 -9.02
CA MET A 82 2.93 0.07 -8.05
C MET A 82 1.59 0.13 -8.77
N ARG A 83 0.57 -0.50 -8.18
CA ARG A 83 -0.82 -0.43 -8.64
C ARG A 83 -1.69 0.12 -7.52
N GLY A 84 -2.49 1.13 -7.84
CA GLY A 84 -3.48 1.70 -6.94
C GLY A 84 -4.89 1.25 -7.32
N GLU A 85 -5.66 0.85 -6.31
CA GLU A 85 -7.08 0.49 -6.45
C GLU A 85 -7.90 1.39 -5.54
N ILE A 86 -8.80 2.18 -6.14
CA ILE A 86 -9.74 3.04 -5.41
C ILE A 86 -11.02 2.24 -5.19
N THR A 87 -11.52 2.22 -3.96
CA THR A 87 -12.75 1.48 -3.62
C THR A 87 -13.97 2.14 -4.27
N PRO A 88 -14.81 1.37 -4.99
CA PRO A 88 -16.07 1.86 -5.53
C PRO A 88 -17.05 2.27 -4.41
N SER A 89 -17.81 3.32 -4.64
CA SER A 89 -18.88 3.71 -3.71
C SER A 89 -20.10 2.80 -3.89
N ALA A 90 -20.57 2.21 -2.78
CA ALA A 90 -21.79 1.41 -2.79
C ALA A 90 -23.09 2.25 -2.87
N ALA A 91 -23.00 3.57 -2.71
CA ALA A 91 -24.16 4.44 -2.51
C ALA A 91 -24.91 4.82 -3.79
N LYS A 92 -24.31 4.62 -4.98
CA LYS A 92 -24.97 4.92 -6.26
C LYS A 92 -24.64 3.87 -7.31
N VAL A 93 -25.65 3.17 -7.75
CA VAL A 93 -25.62 2.42 -9.02
C VAL A 93 -25.75 3.46 -10.15
N SER A 94 -24.71 4.27 -10.34
CA SER A 94 -24.62 5.15 -11.50
C SER A 94 -23.83 4.43 -12.58
N ALA A 95 -24.24 4.56 -13.82
CA ALA A 95 -23.55 3.98 -14.97
C ALA A 95 -22.10 4.47 -15.16
N THR A 96 -21.68 5.46 -14.39
CA THR A 96 -20.33 6.07 -14.38
C THR A 96 -19.49 5.71 -13.16
N GLY A 97 -19.87 4.71 -12.35
CA GLY A 97 -19.07 4.20 -11.25
C GLY A 97 -18.52 5.31 -10.34
N ASP A 98 -19.26 5.68 -9.31
CA ASP A 98 -18.74 6.60 -8.30
C ASP A 98 -17.73 5.86 -7.39
N TYR A 99 -16.59 6.48 -7.14
CA TYR A 99 -15.55 5.98 -6.26
C TYR A 99 -15.50 6.76 -4.95
N LEU A 100 -15.00 6.14 -3.87
CA LEU A 100 -14.89 6.79 -2.56
C LEU A 100 -13.82 7.88 -2.53
N LEU A 101 -12.89 7.86 -3.48
CA LEU A 101 -11.78 8.81 -3.59
C LEU A 101 -11.63 9.24 -5.05
N SER A 102 -11.26 10.49 -5.28
CA SER A 102 -10.91 10.94 -6.62
C SER A 102 -9.54 10.38 -7.05
N GLN A 103 -9.31 10.26 -8.35
CA GLN A 103 -8.00 9.85 -8.87
C GLN A 103 -6.89 10.81 -8.44
N HIS A 104 -7.18 12.09 -8.41
CA HIS A 104 -6.23 13.12 -7.96
C HIS A 104 -5.83 12.92 -6.49
N ASP A 105 -6.80 12.73 -5.60
CA ASP A 105 -6.54 12.51 -4.18
C ASP A 105 -5.79 11.19 -3.94
N ALA A 106 -6.13 10.15 -4.70
CA ALA A 106 -5.39 8.88 -4.67
C ALA A 106 -3.91 9.05 -5.05
N GLN A 107 -3.63 9.86 -6.06
CA GLN A 107 -2.25 10.19 -6.46
C GLN A 107 -1.52 10.99 -5.37
N LEU A 108 -2.18 11.94 -4.72
CA LEU A 108 -1.61 12.70 -3.61
C LEU A 108 -1.27 11.78 -2.42
N LEU A 109 -2.15 10.85 -2.06
CA LEU A 109 -1.89 9.86 -1.01
C LEU A 109 -0.71 8.95 -1.36
N ALA A 110 -0.66 8.44 -2.60
CA ALA A 110 0.46 7.61 -3.07
C ALA A 110 1.78 8.38 -3.04
N HIS A 111 1.78 9.64 -3.46
CA HIS A 111 2.95 10.51 -3.41
C HIS A 111 3.40 10.80 -1.97
N GLY A 112 2.44 11.04 -1.07
CA GLY A 112 2.71 11.20 0.36
C GLY A 112 3.40 9.98 0.96
N LEU A 113 2.91 8.79 0.66
CA LEU A 113 3.52 7.54 1.10
C LEU A 113 4.97 7.43 0.61
N GLN A 114 5.21 7.70 -0.67
CA GLN A 114 6.57 7.66 -1.25
C GLN A 114 7.50 8.65 -0.55
N ARG A 115 7.04 9.86 -0.26
CA ARG A 115 7.84 10.88 0.42
C ARG A 115 8.22 10.51 1.84
N PHE A 116 7.33 9.82 2.56
CA PHE A 116 7.59 9.44 3.95
C PHE A 116 8.38 8.14 4.08
N TYR A 117 8.09 7.15 3.25
CA TYR A 117 8.62 5.80 3.41
C TYR A 117 9.72 5.43 2.41
N LEU A 118 9.69 5.99 1.19
CA LEU A 118 10.57 5.53 0.11
C LEU A 118 11.63 6.55 -0.31
N TRP A 119 11.33 7.83 -0.21
CA TRP A 119 12.28 8.88 -0.59
C TRP A 119 12.95 9.46 0.67
N GLY A 120 13.71 8.62 1.37
CA GLY A 120 14.43 9.01 2.56
C GLY A 120 15.55 9.99 2.24
N SER A 121 15.42 11.23 2.71
CA SER A 121 16.51 12.19 2.86
C SER A 121 16.08 13.39 3.70
N ASN A 122 14.96 13.31 4.39
CA ASN A 122 14.52 14.38 5.28
C ASN A 122 14.46 13.86 6.71
N GLU A 123 15.41 14.29 7.52
CA GLU A 123 15.55 13.88 8.92
C GLU A 123 14.28 14.16 9.75
N GLU A 124 13.55 15.23 9.43
CA GLU A 124 12.33 15.58 10.14
C GLU A 124 11.20 14.57 9.87
N ARG A 125 11.08 14.09 8.62
CA ARG A 125 10.11 13.04 8.26
C ARG A 125 10.48 11.68 8.84
N GLU A 126 11.74 11.32 8.82
CA GLU A 126 12.24 10.09 9.44
C GLU A 126 11.97 10.09 10.95
N LYS A 127 12.20 11.24 11.60
CA LYS A 127 11.89 11.41 13.00
C LYS A 127 10.39 11.29 13.28
N LEU A 128 9.53 11.90 12.46
CA LEU A 128 8.07 11.76 12.61
C LEU A 128 7.61 10.30 12.47
N LEU A 129 8.17 9.56 11.52
CA LEU A 129 7.90 8.14 11.33
C LEU A 129 8.35 7.31 12.55
N SER A 130 9.56 7.56 13.04
CA SER A 130 10.09 6.90 14.24
C SER A 130 9.24 7.22 15.47
N ASP A 131 8.88 8.49 15.66
CA ASP A 131 8.02 8.91 16.77
C ASP A 131 6.63 8.25 16.69
N PHE A 132 6.07 8.14 15.51
CA PHE A 132 4.77 7.47 15.31
C PHE A 132 4.81 5.99 15.67
N HIS A 133 5.85 5.26 15.26
CA HIS A 133 5.95 3.83 15.47
C HIS A 133 6.52 3.42 16.82
N GLU A 134 7.48 4.16 17.33
CA GLU A 134 8.25 3.78 18.51
C GLU A 134 7.87 4.57 19.76
N ARG A 135 7.42 5.82 19.59
CA ARG A 135 7.11 6.76 20.67
C ARG A 135 5.83 7.54 20.38
N PRO A 136 4.66 6.89 20.34
CA PRO A 136 3.41 7.54 19.97
C PRO A 136 3.05 8.73 20.85
N ASP A 137 3.51 8.76 22.11
CA ASP A 137 3.31 9.89 23.03
C ASP A 137 4.10 11.14 22.62
N ALA A 138 5.18 10.98 21.86
CA ALA A 138 6.00 12.09 21.35
C ALA A 138 5.55 12.56 19.96
N PHE A 139 4.65 11.81 19.29
CA PHE A 139 4.19 12.13 17.97
C PHE A 139 3.30 13.37 17.93
N LYS A 140 3.66 14.32 17.06
CA LYS A 140 2.92 15.56 16.85
C LYS A 140 2.26 15.57 15.49
N TRP A 141 0.96 15.45 15.47
CA TRP A 141 0.18 15.46 14.23
C TRP A 141 0.26 16.81 13.49
N GLU A 142 0.54 17.91 14.18
CA GLU A 142 0.74 19.24 13.58
C GLU A 142 1.98 19.27 12.68
N GLU A 143 3.04 18.56 13.07
CA GLU A 143 4.23 18.42 12.23
C GLU A 143 3.95 17.57 10.99
N LEU A 144 3.10 16.54 11.12
CA LEU A 144 2.65 15.74 9.98
C LEU A 144 1.92 16.63 8.95
N LEU A 145 1.08 17.56 9.38
CA LEU A 145 0.38 18.49 8.48
C LEU A 145 1.35 19.35 7.67
N LYS A 146 2.41 19.87 8.30
CA LYS A 146 3.42 20.67 7.61
C LYS A 146 4.11 19.90 6.48
N HIS A 147 4.37 18.61 6.69
CA HIS A 147 5.03 17.74 5.71
C HIS A 147 4.06 17.09 4.74
N GLY A 148 2.76 17.05 5.06
CA GLY A 148 1.69 16.55 4.21
C GLY A 148 1.13 17.60 3.24
N ASP A 149 1.44 18.86 3.43
CA ASP A 149 1.04 19.93 2.51
C ASP A 149 1.92 19.88 1.26
N PHE A 150 1.30 19.54 0.13
CA PHE A 150 2.00 19.41 -1.16
C PHE A 150 2.05 20.72 -1.94
N GLY A 151 1.55 21.81 -1.37
CA GLY A 151 1.64 23.15 -2.00
C GLY A 151 0.93 23.22 -3.35
N VAL A 152 -0.24 22.60 -3.48
CA VAL A 152 -1.09 22.67 -4.68
C VAL A 152 -2.06 23.82 -4.55
#